data_f1cfe6547cdf96d9e081228d1d1f923f
#
_entry.id   f1cfe6547cdf96d9e081228d1d1f923f
#
_cell.length_a   1.000
_cell.length_b   1.000
_cell.length_c   1.000
_cell.angle_alpha   90.00
_cell.angle_beta   90.00
_cell.angle_gamma   90.00
#
_symmetry.space_group_name_H-M   'P 1'
#
loop_
_entity.id
_entity.type
_entity.pdbx_description
1 polymer ?
#
loop_
_entity_poly.entity_id
_entity_poly.type
_entity_poly.pdbx_seq_one_letter_code
_entity_poly.pdbx_strand_id
1 'polypeptide(L)'
;MVYAEDAKWLLSSSNDGMLGVFDLRKGGLYAMSDNLEEDQNAVLLVKDGRKVLTATSEGVINIFSWDWFGDCNDRITNHPGAIDTMIKFDEDTVITGCEDGLIRAVSILPNRIISILGDPLDVGDEVFHIQKVALSHDRNLLASCSLDNIVKIIEVDFLKNRPSDGRAFDYVAYEASIASKLKPNHGKLAKGDDEDMEEGKGED
;
A
#
# COMPACT_ATOMS: atom_id res chain seq x y z
N MET A 1 -10.92 -8.00 5.60
CA MET A 1 -11.97 -7.55 6.54
C MET A 1 -11.54 -6.27 7.21
N VAL A 2 -12.49 -5.34 7.43
CA VAL A 2 -12.25 -4.08 8.16
C VAL A 2 -13.38 -3.84 9.17
N TYR A 3 -13.01 -3.29 10.32
CA TYR A 3 -13.92 -2.95 11.39
C TYR A 3 -14.25 -1.45 11.34
N ALA A 4 -15.53 -1.11 11.35
CA ALA A 4 -16.00 0.27 11.45
C ALA A 4 -16.30 0.58 12.93
N GLU A 5 -15.42 1.34 13.58
CA GLU A 5 -15.42 1.54 15.03
C GLU A 5 -16.70 2.19 15.56
N ASP A 6 -17.15 3.26 14.91
CA ASP A 6 -18.27 4.07 15.41
C ASP A 6 -19.61 3.35 15.33
N ALA A 7 -19.77 2.45 14.36
CA ALA A 7 -21.06 1.81 14.09
C ALA A 7 -21.13 0.35 14.52
N LYS A 8 -20.03 -0.24 14.99
CA LYS A 8 -19.91 -1.67 15.32
C LYS A 8 -20.28 -2.59 14.14
N TRP A 9 -19.78 -2.20 12.97
CA TRP A 9 -19.94 -2.95 11.73
C TRP A 9 -18.67 -3.66 11.36
N LEU A 10 -18.80 -4.84 10.77
CA LEU A 10 -17.72 -5.57 10.14
C LEU A 10 -18.00 -5.65 8.64
N LEU A 11 -17.02 -5.24 7.83
CA LEU A 11 -17.05 -5.40 6.39
C LEU A 11 -16.10 -6.52 5.99
N SER A 12 -16.54 -7.38 5.10
CA SER A 12 -15.76 -8.50 4.58
C SER A 12 -15.88 -8.55 3.07
N SER A 13 -14.74 -8.57 2.39
CA SER A 13 -14.64 -8.90 0.98
C SER A 13 -14.40 -10.40 0.81
N SER A 14 -14.87 -10.97 -0.27
CA SER A 14 -14.82 -12.42 -0.54
C SER A 14 -14.43 -12.69 -1.98
N ASN A 15 -13.78 -13.83 -2.20
CA ASN A 15 -13.43 -14.32 -3.55
C ASN A 15 -14.65 -14.77 -4.36
N ASP A 16 -15.83 -14.78 -3.77
CA ASP A 16 -17.08 -14.98 -4.50
C ASP A 16 -17.60 -13.70 -5.18
N GLY A 17 -16.80 -12.63 -5.15
CA GLY A 17 -17.14 -11.34 -5.76
C GLY A 17 -18.03 -10.45 -4.92
N MET A 18 -18.31 -10.80 -3.68
CA MET A 18 -19.29 -10.09 -2.85
C MET A 18 -18.64 -9.31 -1.71
N LEU A 19 -19.27 -8.17 -1.36
CA LEU A 19 -19.00 -7.42 -0.14
C LEU A 19 -20.09 -7.72 0.89
N GLY A 20 -19.71 -8.31 2.03
CA GLY A 20 -20.61 -8.55 3.16
C GLY A 20 -20.45 -7.48 4.23
N VAL A 21 -21.57 -6.97 4.76
CA VAL A 21 -21.64 -6.03 5.89
C VAL A 21 -22.41 -6.67 7.02
N PHE A 22 -21.80 -6.76 8.19
CA PHE A 22 -22.37 -7.44 9.37
C PHE A 22 -22.59 -6.46 10.51
N ASP A 23 -23.75 -6.49 11.14
CA ASP A 23 -24.02 -5.76 12.39
C ASP A 23 -23.59 -6.60 13.59
N LEU A 24 -22.47 -6.22 14.20
CA LEU A 24 -21.90 -6.96 15.34
C LEU A 24 -22.74 -6.84 16.61
N ARG A 25 -23.61 -5.85 16.71
CA ARG A 25 -24.53 -5.70 17.86
C ARG A 25 -25.68 -6.69 17.77
N LYS A 26 -26.12 -6.99 16.56
CA LYS A 26 -27.21 -7.93 16.28
C LYS A 26 -26.71 -9.34 15.98
N GLY A 27 -25.38 -9.47 15.73
CA GLY A 27 -24.75 -10.76 15.42
C GLY A 27 -25.19 -11.35 14.09
N GLY A 28 -25.47 -10.52 13.06
CA GLY A 28 -25.99 -10.99 11.79
C GLY A 28 -25.61 -10.15 10.58
N LEU A 29 -25.87 -10.70 9.41
CA LEU A 29 -25.70 -10.01 8.13
C LEU A 29 -26.69 -8.82 8.06
N TYR A 30 -26.13 -7.65 7.74
CA TYR A 30 -26.90 -6.44 7.52
C TYR A 30 -27.20 -6.23 6.04
N ALA A 31 -26.17 -6.32 5.21
CA ALA A 31 -26.27 -6.15 3.77
C ALA A 31 -25.20 -6.98 3.05
N MET A 32 -25.46 -7.31 1.80
CA MET A 32 -24.56 -7.99 0.90
C MET A 32 -24.64 -7.31 -0.46
N SER A 33 -23.52 -7.16 -1.15
CA SER A 33 -23.52 -6.64 -2.52
C SER A 33 -24.00 -7.69 -3.50
N ASP A 34 -24.36 -7.25 -4.69
CA ASP A 34 -24.46 -8.14 -5.85
C ASP A 34 -23.09 -8.77 -6.13
N ASN A 35 -23.07 -9.90 -6.83
CA ASN A 35 -21.84 -10.53 -7.28
C ASN A 35 -21.24 -9.70 -8.42
N LEU A 36 -20.03 -9.17 -8.20
CA LEU A 36 -19.31 -8.35 -9.17
C LEU A 36 -18.45 -9.19 -10.14
N GLU A 37 -18.55 -10.53 -10.07
CA GLU A 37 -17.84 -11.50 -10.93
C GLU A 37 -16.29 -11.47 -10.79
N GLU A 38 -15.74 -10.66 -9.89
CA GLU A 38 -14.30 -10.50 -9.64
C GLU A 38 -13.98 -10.80 -8.18
N ASP A 39 -12.88 -11.53 -7.92
CA ASP A 39 -12.42 -11.79 -6.55
C ASP A 39 -12.13 -10.48 -5.82
N GLN A 40 -12.69 -10.32 -4.61
CA GLN A 40 -12.51 -9.13 -3.79
C GLN A 40 -11.40 -9.36 -2.75
N ASN A 41 -10.16 -8.95 -3.05
CA ASN A 41 -8.96 -9.25 -2.24
C ASN A 41 -8.84 -8.39 -0.98
N ALA A 42 -9.28 -7.14 -1.03
CA ALA A 42 -9.16 -6.21 0.09
C ALA A 42 -10.40 -5.32 0.22
N VAL A 43 -10.66 -4.83 1.44
CA VAL A 43 -11.73 -3.88 1.74
C VAL A 43 -11.24 -2.79 2.68
N LEU A 44 -11.64 -1.54 2.45
CA LEU A 44 -11.32 -0.38 3.28
C LEU A 44 -12.54 0.54 3.43
N LEU A 45 -12.52 1.33 4.52
CA LEU A 45 -13.48 2.38 4.81
C LEU A 45 -12.80 3.74 4.77
N VAL A 46 -13.30 4.66 3.94
CA VAL A 46 -12.71 6.00 3.72
C VAL A 46 -13.80 7.08 3.70
N LYS A 47 -13.40 8.35 3.54
CA LYS A 47 -14.32 9.52 3.52
C LYS A 47 -15.18 9.58 4.78
N ASP A 48 -14.54 9.45 5.94
CA ASP A 48 -15.20 9.44 7.26
C ASP A 48 -16.32 8.40 7.34
N GLY A 49 -16.05 7.19 6.84
CA GLY A 49 -17.00 6.09 6.87
C GLY A 49 -18.11 6.14 5.81
N ARG A 50 -18.09 7.13 4.90
CA ARG A 50 -19.14 7.28 3.87
C ARG A 50 -18.91 6.44 2.62
N LYS A 51 -17.68 5.98 2.39
CA LYS A 51 -17.30 5.17 1.23
C LYS A 51 -16.60 3.90 1.64
N VAL A 52 -17.00 2.80 1.02
CA VAL A 52 -16.35 1.50 1.15
C VAL A 52 -15.66 1.18 -0.17
N LEU A 53 -14.40 0.82 -0.09
CA LEU A 53 -13.59 0.43 -1.23
C LEU A 53 -13.33 -1.07 -1.17
N THR A 54 -13.44 -1.75 -2.30
CA THR A 54 -12.92 -3.12 -2.46
C THR A 54 -11.92 -3.17 -3.60
N ALA A 55 -10.83 -3.90 -3.41
CA ALA A 55 -9.81 -4.12 -4.42
C ALA A 55 -9.98 -5.51 -5.02
N THR A 56 -9.82 -5.63 -6.34
CA THR A 56 -10.11 -6.87 -7.08
C THR A 56 -8.89 -7.51 -7.70
N SER A 57 -9.04 -8.79 -8.08
CA SER A 57 -8.06 -9.55 -8.86
C SER A 57 -7.83 -9.00 -10.27
N GLU A 58 -8.76 -8.22 -10.81
CA GLU A 58 -8.66 -7.60 -12.14
C GLU A 58 -8.08 -6.17 -12.11
N GLY A 59 -7.53 -5.76 -10.98
CA GLY A 59 -6.92 -4.42 -10.85
C GLY A 59 -7.92 -3.27 -10.75
N VAL A 60 -9.12 -3.56 -10.31
CA VAL A 60 -10.18 -2.56 -10.12
C VAL A 60 -10.36 -2.26 -8.64
N ILE A 61 -10.54 -0.98 -8.31
CA ILE A 61 -11.06 -0.58 -7.01
C ILE A 61 -12.51 -0.19 -7.19
N ASN A 62 -13.43 -0.98 -6.63
CA ASN A 62 -14.83 -0.67 -6.59
C ASN A 62 -15.13 0.25 -5.42
N ILE A 63 -16.00 1.24 -5.62
CA ILE A 63 -16.38 2.25 -4.63
C ILE A 63 -17.87 2.13 -4.37
N PHE A 64 -18.22 1.75 -3.14
CA PHE A 64 -19.59 1.74 -2.66
C PHE A 64 -19.87 2.97 -1.79
N SER A 65 -21.12 3.40 -1.75
CA SER A 65 -21.58 4.35 -0.75
C SER A 65 -22.14 3.62 0.46
N TRP A 66 -21.90 4.13 1.66
CA TRP A 66 -22.53 3.58 2.86
C TRP A 66 -24.05 3.51 2.70
N ASP A 67 -24.65 2.44 3.14
CA ASP A 67 -26.09 2.07 2.97
C ASP A 67 -26.53 1.74 1.52
N TRP A 68 -25.67 1.84 0.53
CA TRP A 68 -25.92 1.45 -0.87
C TRP A 68 -24.91 0.38 -1.29
N PHE A 69 -25.11 -0.83 -0.80
CA PHE A 69 -24.16 -1.92 -0.97
C PHE A 69 -24.50 -2.88 -2.12
N GLY A 70 -25.67 -2.75 -2.76
CA GLY A 70 -26.06 -3.64 -3.85
C GLY A 70 -25.06 -3.63 -4.98
N ASP A 71 -24.83 -2.48 -5.60
CA ASP A 71 -23.85 -2.31 -6.68
C ASP A 71 -22.85 -1.20 -6.34
N CYS A 72 -21.67 -1.23 -6.97
CA CYS A 72 -20.67 -0.18 -6.80
C CYS A 72 -21.12 1.10 -7.52
N ASN A 73 -20.87 2.25 -6.88
CA ASN A 73 -21.25 3.56 -7.41
C ASN A 73 -20.23 4.10 -8.41
N ASP A 74 -18.97 3.65 -8.31
CA ASP A 74 -17.86 4.10 -9.13
C ASP A 74 -16.73 3.07 -9.13
N ARG A 75 -15.81 3.14 -10.11
CA ARG A 75 -14.69 2.22 -10.28
C ARG A 75 -13.42 2.94 -10.66
N ILE A 76 -12.28 2.48 -10.15
CA ILE A 76 -10.95 2.90 -10.57
C ILE A 76 -10.28 1.70 -11.25
N THR A 77 -10.04 1.78 -12.56
CA THR A 77 -9.61 0.66 -13.41
C THR A 77 -8.17 0.78 -13.91
N ASN A 78 -7.35 1.64 -13.29
CA ASN A 78 -6.05 2.01 -13.85
C ASN A 78 -4.87 1.15 -13.34
N HIS A 79 -5.12 0.03 -12.64
CA HIS A 79 -4.08 -0.91 -12.27
C HIS A 79 -3.92 -1.97 -13.36
N PRO A 80 -2.68 -2.36 -13.71
CA PRO A 80 -2.44 -3.30 -14.82
C PRO A 80 -2.69 -4.77 -14.47
N GLY A 81 -2.88 -5.10 -13.19
CA GLY A 81 -3.11 -6.46 -12.70
C GLY A 81 -3.71 -6.45 -11.31
N ALA A 82 -3.82 -7.62 -10.69
CA ALA A 82 -4.45 -7.81 -9.39
C ALA A 82 -3.94 -6.84 -8.33
N ILE A 83 -4.86 -6.35 -7.50
CA ILE A 83 -4.54 -5.59 -6.29
C ILE A 83 -4.66 -6.55 -5.12
N ASP A 84 -3.52 -7.01 -4.59
CA ASP A 84 -3.49 -8.01 -3.51
C ASP A 84 -3.70 -7.39 -2.14
N THR A 85 -3.30 -6.15 -1.96
CA THR A 85 -3.39 -5.46 -0.68
C THR A 85 -3.71 -3.98 -0.86
N MET A 86 -4.46 -3.43 0.09
CA MET A 86 -4.82 -2.02 0.12
C MET A 86 -4.82 -1.52 1.56
N ILE A 87 -4.27 -0.34 1.80
CA ILE A 87 -4.24 0.30 3.11
C ILE A 87 -4.64 1.78 3.01
N LYS A 88 -5.35 2.25 4.02
CA LYS A 88 -5.75 3.65 4.12
C LYS A 88 -4.58 4.51 4.58
N PHE A 89 -4.19 5.49 3.77
CA PHE A 89 -3.23 6.52 4.16
C PHE A 89 -3.94 7.68 4.88
N ASP A 90 -4.97 8.23 4.26
CA ASP A 90 -5.88 9.22 4.83
C ASP A 90 -7.31 9.03 4.29
N GLU A 91 -8.22 9.97 4.54
CA GLU A 91 -9.63 9.86 4.09
C GLU A 91 -9.79 10.01 2.57
N ASP A 92 -8.77 10.52 1.90
CA ASP A 92 -8.77 10.84 0.47
C ASP A 92 -7.75 10.00 -0.33
N THR A 93 -6.91 9.22 0.37
CA THR A 93 -5.80 8.49 -0.24
C THR A 93 -5.70 7.08 0.30
N VAL A 94 -5.55 6.14 -0.61
CA VAL A 94 -5.22 4.75 -0.29
C VAL A 94 -3.91 4.36 -0.97
N ILE A 95 -3.21 3.39 -0.39
CA ILE A 95 -2.02 2.80 -0.96
C ILE A 95 -2.37 1.37 -1.35
N THR A 96 -2.05 0.99 -2.59
CA THR A 96 -2.28 -0.34 -3.16
C THR A 96 -0.96 -1.05 -3.40
N GLY A 97 -0.91 -2.34 -3.12
CA GLY A 97 0.17 -3.23 -3.53
C GLY A 97 -0.37 -4.24 -4.54
N CYS A 98 0.32 -4.38 -5.66
CA CYS A 98 -0.18 -5.05 -6.84
C CYS A 98 0.69 -6.23 -7.26
N GLU A 99 0.11 -7.06 -8.13
CA GLU A 99 0.74 -8.21 -8.77
C GLU A 99 1.97 -7.84 -9.59
N ASP A 100 2.00 -6.65 -10.18
CA ASP A 100 3.12 -6.14 -10.96
C ASP A 100 4.32 -5.67 -10.11
N GLY A 101 4.31 -5.97 -8.81
CA GLY A 101 5.39 -5.62 -7.88
C GLY A 101 5.46 -4.14 -7.51
N LEU A 102 4.54 -3.32 -7.99
CA LEU A 102 4.53 -1.89 -7.72
C LEU A 102 3.51 -1.52 -6.63
N ILE A 103 3.89 -0.53 -5.87
CA ILE A 103 3.03 0.08 -4.85
C ILE A 103 2.58 1.44 -5.38
N ARG A 104 1.28 1.72 -5.30
CA ARG A 104 0.71 2.96 -5.82
C ARG A 104 -0.05 3.72 -4.75
N ALA A 105 0.07 5.04 -4.77
CA ALA A 105 -0.82 5.93 -4.04
C ALA A 105 -1.97 6.34 -4.96
N VAL A 106 -3.19 6.16 -4.50
CA VAL A 106 -4.43 6.40 -5.27
C VAL A 106 -5.29 7.40 -4.53
N SER A 107 -5.71 8.45 -5.23
CA SER A 107 -6.70 9.42 -4.73
C SER A 107 -8.11 8.91 -4.95
N ILE A 108 -8.95 9.12 -3.95
CA ILE A 108 -10.37 8.80 -3.99
C ILE A 108 -11.18 10.09 -4.06
N LEU A 109 -11.88 10.27 -5.19
CA LEU A 109 -12.69 11.46 -5.47
C LEU A 109 -11.87 12.78 -5.36
N PRO A 110 -11.03 13.09 -6.36
CA PRO A 110 -11.01 12.50 -7.71
C PRO A 110 -10.26 11.16 -7.81
N ASN A 111 -10.82 10.24 -8.60
CA ASN A 111 -10.33 8.88 -8.76
C ASN A 111 -9.14 8.85 -9.71
N ARG A 112 -7.92 8.69 -9.17
CA ARG A 112 -6.71 8.63 -9.99
C ARG A 112 -5.52 8.08 -9.20
N ILE A 113 -4.57 7.48 -9.90
CA ILE A 113 -3.26 7.17 -9.36
C ILE A 113 -2.48 8.49 -9.21
N ILE A 114 -1.94 8.74 -8.02
CA ILE A 114 -1.17 9.93 -7.69
C ILE A 114 0.31 9.71 -7.99
N SER A 115 0.84 8.57 -7.54
CA SER A 115 2.26 8.26 -7.59
C SER A 115 2.49 6.75 -7.49
N ILE A 116 3.62 6.31 -8.01
CA ILE A 116 4.22 5.00 -7.69
C ILE A 116 5.17 5.24 -6.52
N LEU A 117 5.13 4.37 -5.52
CA LEU A 117 5.93 4.43 -4.30
C LEU A 117 7.07 3.42 -4.38
N GLY A 118 8.26 3.84 -3.99
CA GLY A 118 9.48 3.05 -4.15
C GLY A 118 10.11 3.20 -5.54
N ASP A 119 11.24 2.54 -5.74
CA ASP A 119 11.95 2.61 -7.01
C ASP A 119 11.39 1.57 -7.99
N PRO A 120 10.77 1.99 -9.12
CA PRO A 120 10.32 1.06 -10.15
C PRO A 120 11.45 0.21 -10.77
N LEU A 121 12.69 0.69 -10.68
CA LEU A 121 13.88 -0.03 -11.20
C LEU A 121 14.34 -1.15 -10.26
N ASP A 122 13.87 -1.15 -9.02
CA ASP A 122 14.19 -2.16 -8.01
C ASP A 122 13.40 -3.47 -8.22
N VAL A 123 12.50 -3.51 -9.21
CA VAL A 123 11.70 -4.70 -9.54
C VAL A 123 12.52 -5.76 -10.27
N GLY A 124 13.72 -5.44 -10.79
CA GLY A 124 14.59 -6.40 -11.47
C GLY A 124 13.93 -7.07 -12.70
N ASP A 125 14.54 -8.17 -13.16
CA ASP A 125 14.01 -8.98 -14.27
C ASP A 125 12.86 -9.91 -13.82
N GLU A 126 12.71 -10.16 -12.51
CA GLU A 126 11.65 -10.98 -11.93
C GLU A 126 10.69 -10.09 -11.13
N VAL A 127 9.42 -10.12 -11.51
CA VAL A 127 8.35 -9.38 -10.83
C VAL A 127 7.77 -10.24 -9.72
N PHE A 128 7.76 -9.71 -8.49
CA PHE A 128 7.18 -10.38 -7.33
C PHE A 128 5.98 -9.58 -6.81
N HIS A 129 4.86 -10.25 -6.64
CA HIS A 129 3.63 -9.66 -6.13
C HIS A 129 3.83 -9.04 -4.74
N ILE A 130 3.28 -7.87 -4.51
CA ILE A 130 3.25 -7.23 -3.19
C ILE A 130 2.14 -7.87 -2.35
N GLN A 131 2.52 -8.79 -1.48
CA GLN A 131 1.59 -9.55 -0.66
C GLN A 131 0.92 -8.72 0.44
N LYS A 132 1.67 -7.81 1.06
CA LYS A 132 1.16 -6.98 2.14
C LYS A 132 1.89 -5.66 2.25
N VAL A 133 1.14 -4.61 2.61
CA VAL A 133 1.69 -3.32 3.00
C VAL A 133 1.20 -2.93 4.40
N ALA A 134 2.01 -2.18 5.13
CA ALA A 134 1.69 -1.65 6.44
C ALA A 134 2.28 -0.25 6.60
N LEU A 135 1.54 0.65 7.25
CA LEU A 135 2.01 2.00 7.58
C LEU A 135 2.48 2.08 9.03
N SER A 136 3.52 2.88 9.27
CA SER A 136 3.88 3.30 10.61
C SER A 136 2.78 4.16 11.23
N HIS A 137 2.74 4.22 12.57
CA HIS A 137 1.72 4.98 13.29
C HIS A 137 1.69 6.47 12.91
N ASP A 138 2.85 7.04 12.66
CA ASP A 138 3.01 8.43 12.23
C ASP A 138 2.80 8.64 10.72
N ARG A 139 2.56 7.56 9.95
CA ARG A 139 2.40 7.56 8.49
C ARG A 139 3.57 8.17 7.73
N ASN A 140 4.79 8.07 8.27
CA ASN A 140 6.00 8.49 7.57
C ASN A 140 6.64 7.36 6.79
N LEU A 141 6.47 6.13 7.28
CA LEU A 141 7.07 4.94 6.69
C LEU A 141 5.99 3.95 6.24
N LEU A 142 6.22 3.37 5.09
CA LEU A 142 5.48 2.24 4.53
C LEU A 142 6.41 1.04 4.49
N ALA A 143 6.00 -0.06 5.09
CA ALA A 143 6.64 -1.35 4.92
C ALA A 143 5.87 -2.18 3.91
N SER A 144 6.58 -2.88 3.02
CA SER A 144 6.01 -3.84 2.09
C SER A 144 6.73 -5.17 2.19
N CYS A 145 6.01 -6.26 1.97
CA CYS A 145 6.59 -7.57 1.78
C CYS A 145 6.08 -8.19 0.47
N SER A 146 6.95 -8.90 -0.21
CA SER A 146 6.67 -9.59 -1.46
C SER A 146 7.17 -11.04 -1.40
N LEU A 147 6.95 -11.80 -2.48
CA LEU A 147 7.38 -13.21 -2.57
C LEU A 147 8.90 -13.35 -2.77
N ASP A 148 9.65 -12.26 -2.88
CA ASP A 148 11.11 -12.21 -2.94
C ASP A 148 11.81 -12.44 -1.59
N ASN A 149 11.05 -12.66 -0.52
CA ASN A 149 11.51 -12.77 0.87
C ASN A 149 12.18 -11.49 1.42
N ILE A 150 11.93 -10.34 0.82
CA ILE A 150 12.46 -9.04 1.25
C ILE A 150 11.34 -8.20 1.86
N VAL A 151 11.67 -7.49 2.93
CA VAL A 151 10.83 -6.42 3.46
C VAL A 151 11.47 -5.10 3.08
N LYS A 152 10.75 -4.30 2.29
CA LYS A 152 11.17 -2.94 1.89
C LYS A 152 10.51 -1.92 2.80
N ILE A 153 11.26 -0.89 3.19
CA ILE A 153 10.75 0.26 3.96
C ILE A 153 10.94 1.51 3.12
N ILE A 154 9.86 2.22 2.89
CA ILE A 154 9.78 3.36 1.97
C ILE A 154 9.30 4.58 2.77
N GLU A 155 9.95 5.73 2.60
CA GLU A 155 9.47 6.99 3.15
C GLU A 155 8.28 7.52 2.33
N VAL A 156 7.17 7.83 3.02
CA VAL A 156 5.92 8.28 2.37
C VAL A 156 5.36 9.56 3.01
N ASP A 157 6.16 10.26 3.80
CA ASP A 157 5.79 11.50 4.49
C ASP A 157 5.37 12.62 3.51
N PHE A 158 5.92 12.61 2.29
CA PHE A 158 5.57 13.54 1.23
C PHE A 158 4.10 13.51 0.84
N LEU A 159 3.42 12.38 1.02
CA LEU A 159 1.99 12.25 0.74
C LEU A 159 1.14 13.14 1.67
N LYS A 160 1.65 13.54 2.84
CA LYS A 160 0.97 14.47 3.76
C LYS A 160 0.93 15.90 3.25
N ASN A 161 1.96 16.30 2.48
CA ASN A 161 2.18 17.68 2.03
C ASN A 161 1.77 17.89 0.56
N ARG A 162 0.97 17.00 0.00
CA ARG A 162 0.55 17.14 -1.38
C ARG A 162 -0.37 18.35 -1.56
N PRO A 163 -0.28 19.05 -2.72
CA PRO A 163 -1.20 20.13 -3.04
C PRO A 163 -2.65 19.63 -3.12
N SER A 164 -3.56 20.31 -2.46
CA SER A 164 -5.01 20.02 -2.52
C SER A 164 -5.64 20.31 -3.89
N ASP A 165 -4.89 20.94 -4.81
CA ASP A 165 -5.34 21.35 -6.15
C ASP A 165 -5.39 20.21 -7.16
N GLY A 166 -5.07 19.01 -6.72
CA GLY A 166 -5.17 17.82 -7.56
C GLY A 166 -4.07 17.69 -8.61
N ARG A 167 -2.98 18.45 -8.58
CA ARG A 167 -1.83 18.20 -9.47
C ARG A 167 -1.16 16.87 -9.15
N ALA A 168 -0.64 16.23 -10.19
CA ALA A 168 0.21 15.05 -10.00
C ALA A 168 1.41 15.44 -9.13
N PHE A 169 1.75 14.60 -8.16
CA PHE A 169 2.96 14.80 -7.37
C PHE A 169 4.16 14.51 -8.25
N ASP A 170 5.08 15.47 -8.37
CA ASP A 170 6.32 15.28 -9.10
C ASP A 170 7.33 14.55 -8.20
N TYR A 171 7.30 13.22 -8.27
CA TYR A 171 8.19 12.35 -7.50
C TYR A 171 9.66 12.59 -7.86
N VAL A 172 9.97 12.88 -9.12
CA VAL A 172 11.35 13.15 -9.59
C VAL A 172 11.89 14.42 -8.97
N ALA A 173 11.06 15.49 -8.94
CA ALA A 173 11.45 16.75 -8.29
C ALA A 173 11.61 16.57 -6.77
N TYR A 174 10.81 15.73 -6.15
CA TYR A 174 10.90 15.41 -4.72
C TYR A 174 12.18 14.64 -4.39
N GLU A 175 12.51 13.57 -5.13
CA GLU A 175 13.77 12.82 -4.95
C GLU A 175 15.00 13.71 -5.14
N ALA A 176 15.01 14.57 -6.16
CA ALA A 176 16.07 15.54 -6.37
C ALA A 176 16.21 16.48 -5.16
N SER A 177 15.10 16.85 -4.51
CA SER A 177 15.11 17.70 -3.32
C SER A 177 15.70 16.98 -2.09
N ILE A 178 15.39 15.68 -1.92
CA ILE A 178 15.97 14.83 -0.86
C ILE A 178 17.45 14.60 -1.10
N ALA A 179 17.85 14.22 -2.31
CA ALA A 179 19.23 14.01 -2.67
C ALA A 179 20.08 15.27 -2.41
N SER A 180 19.51 16.45 -2.62
CA SER A 180 20.19 17.71 -2.30
C SER A 180 20.36 17.98 -0.80
N LYS A 181 19.50 17.40 0.05
CA LYS A 181 19.53 17.52 1.53
C LYS A 181 20.42 16.47 2.20
N LEU A 182 20.57 15.30 1.58
CA LEU A 182 21.46 14.25 2.04
C LEU A 182 22.90 14.63 1.66
N LYS A 183 23.59 15.37 2.55
CA LYS A 183 25.05 15.49 2.46
C LYS A 183 25.64 14.08 2.60
N PRO A 184 26.58 13.66 1.73
CA PRO A 184 27.23 12.37 1.87
C PRO A 184 27.93 12.32 3.23
N ASN A 185 27.42 11.50 4.11
CA ASN A 185 28.07 11.22 5.39
C ASN A 185 29.22 10.26 5.08
N HIS A 186 30.40 10.81 4.75
CA HIS A 186 31.65 10.05 4.69
C HIS A 186 31.99 9.59 6.11
N GLY A 187 31.28 8.58 6.58
CA GLY A 187 31.71 7.80 7.72
C GLY A 187 33.07 7.18 7.38
N LYS A 188 34.13 7.65 8.04
CA LYS A 188 35.42 7.00 8.04
C LYS A 188 35.21 5.53 8.45
N LEU A 189 35.37 4.63 7.49
CA LEU A 189 35.61 3.22 7.80
C LEU A 189 36.89 3.18 8.67
N ALA A 190 36.76 2.80 9.92
CA ALA A 190 37.90 2.50 10.75
C ALA A 190 38.69 1.39 10.07
N LYS A 191 39.93 1.68 9.72
CA LYS A 191 40.91 0.67 9.31
C LYS A 191 41.10 -0.25 10.52
N GLY A 192 40.70 -1.51 10.38
CA GLY A 192 41.12 -2.56 11.28
C GLY A 192 42.63 -2.73 11.17
N ASP A 193 43.28 -2.65 12.31
CA ASP A 193 44.69 -2.96 12.45
C ASP A 193 44.88 -4.47 12.19
N ASP A 194 45.53 -4.79 11.05
CA ASP A 194 46.04 -6.13 10.81
C ASP A 194 47.30 -6.31 11.71
N GLU A 195 47.07 -6.94 12.86
CA GLU A 195 48.20 -7.43 13.69
C GLU A 195 48.78 -8.69 13.08
N ASP A 196 50.05 -8.61 12.82
CA ASP A 196 51.02 -9.59 12.36
C ASP A 196 50.86 -10.97 13.04
N MET A 197 50.62 -12.03 12.29
CA MET A 197 50.89 -13.38 12.72
C MET A 197 52.29 -13.76 12.22
N GLU A 198 53.27 -13.69 13.11
CA GLU A 198 54.61 -14.25 12.94
C GLU A 198 54.55 -15.79 12.72
N GLU A 199 55.17 -16.22 11.61
CA GLU A 199 55.47 -17.63 11.38
C GLU A 199 56.56 -18.13 12.37
N GLY A 200 56.15 -18.94 13.33
CA GLY A 200 57.05 -19.74 14.14
C GLY A 200 57.57 -20.94 13.34
N LYS A 201 58.81 -20.86 12.86
CA LYS A 201 59.60 -22.00 12.46
C LYS A 201 60.02 -22.78 13.72
N GLY A 202 59.56 -24.03 13.84
CA GLY A 202 60.07 -25.02 14.76
C GLY A 202 60.83 -26.08 13.98
N GLU A 203 62.14 -26.11 14.16
CA GLU A 203 63.03 -27.24 13.89
C GLU A 203 62.82 -28.30 14.97
N ASP A 204 62.69 -29.53 14.54
CA ASP A 204 63.36 -30.81 14.89
C ASP A 204 62.46 -32.00 14.51
#